data_bc524973bf6fd230f9fb478bf7380ad5
#
_entry.id   bc524973bf6fd230f9fb478bf7380ad5
#
_cell.length_a   1.000
_cell.length_b   1.000
_cell.length_c   1.000
_cell.angle_alpha   90.00
_cell.angle_beta   90.00
_cell.angle_gamma   90.00
#
_symmetry.space_group_name_H-M   'P 1'
#
loop_
_entity.id
_entity.type
_entity.pdbx_description
1 polymer ?
#
loop_
_entity_poly.entity_id
_entity_poly.type
_entity_poly.pdbx_seq_one_letter_code
_entity_poly.pdbx_strand_id
1 'polypeptide(L)'
;MSSLLEIIIDIGDAVRRLDRASAALDNPTDLYRGIAQSLESVTEGNFAAQGRPHWAPLAKATIQERTRRNKGSSTLMILQDSGILAASVSSDYGSDFSVIGAGGAAADYAGIQQFGGEIKRAAYSTKVRLRTDAKGNLLRQAGNRNLAVFARDSHKRARESWHEVGEYTIKIPARPYLPFSGPPDAPVLQPEAETSIMEVVDRFLRRSFGQ
;
A
#
# COMPACT_ATOMS: atom_id res chain seq x y z
N MET A 1 1.33 -58.97 55.40
CA MET A 1 0.39 -58.52 54.39
C MET A 1 1.05 -57.37 53.65
N SER A 2 1.38 -57.61 52.39
CA SER A 2 2.03 -56.60 51.56
C SER A 2 0.91 -55.74 50.96
N SER A 3 0.80 -54.45 51.29
CA SER A 3 -0.15 -53.55 50.68
C SER A 3 0.36 -53.17 49.27
N LEU A 4 -0.35 -53.57 48.25
CA LEU A 4 -0.09 -53.18 46.88
C LEU A 4 -0.50 -51.71 46.74
N LEU A 5 0.42 -50.83 46.33
CA LEU A 5 0.11 -49.46 45.95
C LEU A 5 -0.34 -49.49 44.46
N GLU A 6 -1.62 -49.28 44.21
CA GLU A 6 -2.16 -49.12 42.87
C GLU A 6 -2.26 -47.65 42.54
N ILE A 7 -1.60 -47.18 41.47
CA ILE A 7 -1.66 -45.83 40.98
C ILE A 7 -2.45 -45.85 39.68
N ILE A 8 -3.68 -45.30 39.72
CA ILE A 8 -4.52 -45.13 38.53
C ILE A 8 -4.30 -43.70 37.99
N ILE A 9 -3.77 -43.62 36.78
CA ILE A 9 -3.61 -42.33 36.07
C ILE A 9 -4.74 -42.21 35.07
N ASP A 10 -5.67 -41.29 35.31
CA ASP A 10 -6.70 -40.93 34.34
C ASP A 10 -6.16 -39.89 33.36
N ILE A 11 -5.97 -40.31 32.11
CA ILE A 11 -5.48 -39.42 31.02
C ILE A 11 -6.63 -39.02 30.06
N GLY A 12 -7.90 -39.35 30.41
CA GLY A 12 -9.04 -39.16 29.51
C GLY A 12 -9.24 -37.69 29.09
N ASP A 13 -8.94 -36.72 29.98
CA ASP A 13 -9.01 -35.31 29.63
C ASP A 13 -7.88 -34.88 28.67
N ALA A 14 -6.67 -35.38 28.89
CA ALA A 14 -5.55 -35.13 27.99
C ALA A 14 -5.81 -35.71 26.59
N VAL A 15 -6.36 -36.90 26.49
CA VAL A 15 -6.74 -37.51 25.21
C VAL A 15 -7.80 -36.66 24.50
N ARG A 16 -8.87 -36.24 25.19
CA ARG A 16 -9.88 -35.33 24.61
C ARG A 16 -9.35 -34.02 24.12
N ARG A 17 -8.35 -33.43 24.78
CA ARG A 17 -7.67 -32.20 24.33
C ARG A 17 -6.84 -32.44 23.09
N LEU A 18 -6.11 -33.52 23.02
CA LEU A 18 -5.32 -33.92 21.84
C LEU A 18 -6.22 -34.21 20.63
N ASP A 19 -7.33 -34.90 20.81
CA ASP A 19 -8.31 -35.18 19.75
C ASP A 19 -8.90 -33.89 19.19
N ARG A 20 -9.22 -32.90 20.04
CA ARG A 20 -9.70 -31.59 19.62
C ARG A 20 -8.64 -30.80 18.84
N ALA A 21 -7.39 -30.84 19.33
CA ALA A 21 -6.28 -30.17 18.65
C ALA A 21 -6.01 -30.82 17.28
N SER A 22 -6.04 -32.14 17.19
CA SER A 22 -5.92 -32.87 15.92
C SER A 22 -7.01 -32.46 14.94
N ALA A 23 -8.28 -32.50 15.36
CA ALA A 23 -9.40 -32.10 14.52
C ALA A 23 -9.33 -30.64 14.05
N ALA A 24 -8.83 -29.74 14.88
CA ALA A 24 -8.60 -28.34 14.50
C ALA A 24 -7.49 -28.19 13.47
N LEU A 25 -6.44 -29.00 13.54
CA LEU A 25 -5.34 -29.02 12.56
C LEU A 25 -5.75 -29.69 11.25
N ASP A 26 -6.70 -30.62 11.27
CA ASP A 26 -7.25 -31.25 10.07
C ASP A 26 -8.09 -30.25 9.23
N ASN A 27 -8.64 -29.22 9.86
CA ASN A 27 -9.36 -28.13 9.18
C ASN A 27 -8.95 -26.75 9.73
N PRO A 28 -7.78 -26.23 9.32
CA PRO A 28 -7.24 -24.98 9.85
C PRO A 28 -7.83 -23.72 9.21
N THR A 29 -8.98 -23.78 8.56
CA THR A 29 -9.62 -22.63 7.88
C THR A 29 -9.78 -21.41 8.81
N ASP A 30 -10.13 -21.63 10.09
CA ASP A 30 -10.25 -20.52 11.05
C ASP A 30 -8.90 -19.89 11.40
N LEU A 31 -7.80 -20.65 11.37
CA LEU A 31 -6.45 -20.15 11.51
C LEU A 31 -6.11 -19.24 10.33
N TYR A 32 -6.30 -19.71 9.10
CA TYR A 32 -6.02 -18.92 7.89
C TYR A 32 -6.90 -17.68 7.77
N ARG A 33 -8.16 -17.76 8.21
CA ARG A 33 -9.03 -16.57 8.33
C ARG A 33 -8.44 -15.55 9.30
N GLY A 34 -8.00 -15.99 10.46
CA GLY A 34 -7.37 -15.11 11.46
C GLY A 34 -6.09 -14.47 10.94
N ILE A 35 -5.27 -15.21 10.19
CA ILE A 35 -4.06 -14.69 9.55
C ILE A 35 -4.44 -13.63 8.49
N ALA A 36 -5.42 -13.89 7.64
CA ALA A 36 -5.87 -12.92 6.63
C ALA A 36 -6.31 -11.59 7.25
N GLN A 37 -7.14 -11.64 8.31
CA GLN A 37 -7.57 -10.46 9.06
C GLN A 37 -6.40 -9.73 9.73
N SER A 38 -5.44 -10.48 10.25
CA SER A 38 -4.22 -9.93 10.83
C SER A 38 -3.40 -9.15 9.80
N LEU A 39 -3.22 -9.69 8.60
CA LEU A 39 -2.51 -9.02 7.51
C LEU A 39 -3.22 -7.73 7.05
N GLU A 40 -4.57 -7.72 7.00
CA GLU A 40 -5.35 -6.50 6.74
C GLU A 40 -5.09 -5.43 7.81
N SER A 41 -5.20 -5.81 9.09
CA SER A 41 -4.96 -4.89 10.20
C SER A 41 -3.55 -4.29 10.19
N VAL A 42 -2.53 -5.10 9.89
CA VAL A 42 -1.16 -4.60 9.73
C VAL A 42 -1.05 -3.62 8.57
N THR A 43 -1.73 -3.90 7.45
CA THR A 43 -1.76 -3.01 6.29
C THR A 43 -2.44 -1.67 6.62
N GLU A 44 -3.57 -1.69 7.29
CA GLU A 44 -4.23 -0.47 7.79
C GLU A 44 -3.30 0.33 8.71
N GLY A 45 -2.60 -0.36 9.62
CA GLY A 45 -1.57 0.23 10.46
C GLY A 45 -0.42 0.88 9.67
N ASN A 46 -0.02 0.30 8.53
CA ASN A 46 0.98 0.91 7.65
C ASN A 46 0.48 2.22 7.04
N PHE A 47 -0.77 2.27 6.58
CA PHE A 47 -1.37 3.51 6.08
C PHE A 47 -1.50 4.57 7.18
N ALA A 48 -1.95 4.19 8.37
CA ALA A 48 -2.11 5.10 9.50
C ALA A 48 -0.78 5.70 9.96
N ALA A 49 0.26 4.87 10.05
CA ALA A 49 1.61 5.29 10.44
C ALA A 49 2.42 5.96 9.33
N GLN A 50 1.87 6.07 8.11
CA GLN A 50 2.60 6.53 6.92
C GLN A 50 3.86 5.70 6.62
N GLY A 51 3.74 4.39 6.84
CA GLY A 51 4.77 3.38 6.64
C GLY A 51 5.50 2.94 7.90
N ARG A 52 5.88 1.67 7.91
CA ARG A 52 6.75 1.05 8.93
C ARG A 52 7.84 0.23 8.22
N PRO A 53 9.06 0.80 8.07
CA PRO A 53 9.48 2.16 8.45
C PRO A 53 8.80 3.27 7.64
N HIS A 54 8.88 4.52 8.10
CA HIS A 54 8.26 5.67 7.43
C HIS A 54 8.61 5.74 5.94
N TRP A 55 7.59 5.98 5.12
CA TRP A 55 7.76 6.07 3.67
C TRP A 55 8.52 7.33 3.25
N ALA A 56 9.20 7.22 2.12
CA ALA A 56 9.82 8.38 1.48
C ALA A 56 8.76 9.49 1.26
N PRO A 57 9.09 10.76 1.60
CA PRO A 57 8.15 11.87 1.52
C PRO A 57 7.66 12.12 0.10
N LEU A 58 6.56 12.87 -0.02
CA LEU A 58 6.04 13.31 -1.30
C LEU A 58 7.02 14.28 -1.96
N ALA A 59 7.16 14.19 -3.28
CA ALA A 59 7.93 15.16 -4.04
C ALA A 59 7.31 16.58 -3.92
N LYS A 60 8.14 17.62 -3.93
CA LYS A 60 7.69 19.01 -3.81
C LYS A 60 6.61 19.37 -4.82
N ALA A 61 6.75 18.90 -6.08
CA ALA A 61 5.76 19.13 -7.12
C ALA A 61 4.40 18.47 -6.79
N THR A 62 4.41 17.27 -6.21
CA THR A 62 3.19 16.56 -5.76
C THR A 62 2.51 17.33 -4.63
N ILE A 63 3.28 17.83 -3.66
CA ILE A 63 2.76 18.64 -2.55
C ILE A 63 2.08 19.90 -3.10
N GLN A 64 2.78 20.64 -3.98
CA GLN A 64 2.25 21.85 -4.59
C GLN A 64 0.96 21.60 -5.36
N GLU A 65 0.92 20.54 -6.17
CA GLU A 65 -0.27 20.19 -6.97
C GLU A 65 -1.46 19.79 -6.09
N ARG A 66 -1.24 18.96 -5.05
CA ARG A 66 -2.30 18.60 -4.10
C ARG A 66 -2.83 19.81 -3.35
N THR A 67 -1.93 20.68 -2.86
CA THR A 67 -2.31 21.92 -2.17
C THR A 67 -3.09 22.86 -3.09
N ARG A 68 -2.67 23.01 -4.33
CA ARG A 68 -3.38 23.81 -5.33
C ARG A 68 -4.77 23.28 -5.65
N ARG A 69 -4.90 21.98 -5.85
CA ARG A 69 -6.17 21.31 -6.19
C ARG A 69 -7.18 21.41 -5.05
N ASN A 70 -6.73 21.27 -3.84
CA ASN A 70 -7.58 21.24 -2.63
C ASN A 70 -7.68 22.62 -1.93
N LYS A 71 -7.33 23.70 -2.62
CA LYS A 71 -7.41 25.10 -2.10
C LYS A 71 -6.75 25.29 -0.73
N GLY A 72 -5.62 24.62 -0.49
CA GLY A 72 -4.89 24.69 0.78
C GLY A 72 -5.37 23.75 1.90
N SER A 73 -6.49 23.05 1.71
CA SER A 73 -7.04 22.09 2.68
C SER A 73 -6.76 20.66 2.23
N SER A 74 -5.49 20.25 2.18
CA SER A 74 -5.13 18.91 1.77
C SER A 74 -4.49 18.14 2.91
N THR A 75 -5.01 16.94 3.18
CA THR A 75 -4.22 15.94 3.86
C THR A 75 -3.09 15.52 2.92
N LEU A 76 -1.86 15.79 3.31
CA LEU A 76 -0.68 15.36 2.55
C LEU A 76 -0.31 13.90 2.87
N MET A 77 -1.29 13.08 3.22
CA MET A 77 -1.06 11.67 3.53
C MET A 77 -0.54 10.92 2.30
N ILE A 78 0.54 10.20 2.50
CA ILE A 78 1.21 9.44 1.45
C ILE A 78 0.30 8.25 1.07
N LEU A 79 0.20 7.95 -0.22
CA LEU A 79 -0.65 6.89 -0.81
C LEU A 79 -2.17 7.04 -0.59
N GLN A 80 -2.63 8.14 0.03
CA GLN A 80 -4.05 8.35 0.38
C GLN A 80 -4.63 9.64 -0.21
N ASP A 81 -4.25 10.00 -1.44
CA ASP A 81 -4.78 11.20 -2.11
C ASP A 81 -6.28 11.08 -2.43
N SER A 82 -6.67 9.99 -3.07
CA SER A 82 -8.07 9.65 -3.37
C SER A 82 -8.61 8.52 -2.49
N GLY A 83 -7.76 7.86 -1.70
CA GLY A 83 -8.11 6.68 -0.92
C GLY A 83 -8.27 5.38 -1.73
N ILE A 84 -8.21 5.44 -3.06
CA ILE A 84 -8.46 4.28 -3.94
C ILE A 84 -7.52 3.11 -3.61
N LEU A 85 -6.22 3.37 -3.40
CA LEU A 85 -5.26 2.31 -3.10
C LEU A 85 -5.59 1.63 -1.75
N ALA A 86 -5.83 2.40 -0.71
CA ALA A 86 -6.18 1.84 0.59
C ALA A 86 -7.49 1.04 0.55
N ALA A 87 -8.49 1.56 -0.16
CA ALA A 87 -9.77 0.87 -0.34
C ALA A 87 -9.71 -0.36 -1.26
N SER A 88 -8.64 -0.52 -2.04
CA SER A 88 -8.45 -1.67 -2.95
C SER A 88 -7.75 -2.85 -2.29
N VAL A 89 -7.27 -2.70 -1.05
CA VAL A 89 -6.67 -3.80 -0.30
C VAL A 89 -7.76 -4.76 0.14
N SER A 90 -7.53 -6.02 -0.09
CA SER A 90 -8.41 -7.11 0.35
C SER A 90 -7.60 -8.34 0.66
N SER A 91 -8.13 -9.18 1.52
CA SER A 91 -7.59 -10.50 1.82
C SER A 91 -8.56 -11.60 1.42
N ASP A 92 -8.03 -12.80 1.26
CA ASP A 92 -8.79 -14.02 1.08
C ASP A 92 -8.10 -15.18 1.82
N TYR A 93 -8.83 -16.26 2.09
CA TYR A 93 -8.32 -17.41 2.81
C TYR A 93 -9.03 -18.70 2.41
N GLY A 94 -8.36 -19.81 2.60
CA GLY A 94 -8.89 -21.15 2.38
C GLY A 94 -8.53 -22.08 3.54
N SER A 95 -8.54 -23.37 3.24
CA SER A 95 -8.14 -24.41 4.20
C SER A 95 -6.63 -24.51 4.38
N ASP A 96 -5.83 -23.94 3.47
CA ASP A 96 -4.39 -24.10 3.38
C ASP A 96 -3.65 -22.82 2.99
N PHE A 97 -4.35 -21.68 2.83
CA PHE A 97 -3.75 -20.42 2.45
C PHE A 97 -4.42 -19.21 3.09
N SER A 98 -3.65 -18.14 3.22
CA SER A 98 -4.10 -16.76 3.39
C SER A 98 -3.38 -15.89 2.39
N VAL A 99 -4.10 -14.98 1.75
CA VAL A 99 -3.55 -14.04 0.78
C VAL A 99 -4.03 -12.63 1.07
N ILE A 100 -3.18 -11.64 0.80
CA ILE A 100 -3.52 -10.23 0.84
C ILE A 100 -2.98 -9.54 -0.41
N GLY A 101 -3.74 -8.61 -0.94
CA GLY A 101 -3.35 -7.88 -2.13
C GLY A 101 -4.09 -6.57 -2.29
N ALA A 102 -3.72 -5.85 -3.33
CA ALA A 102 -4.42 -4.65 -3.79
C ALA A 102 -4.68 -4.77 -5.28
N GLY A 103 -5.89 -4.44 -5.71
CA GLY A 103 -6.30 -4.65 -7.09
C GLY A 103 -7.38 -3.67 -7.55
N GLY A 104 -8.26 -4.12 -8.44
CA GLY A 104 -9.35 -3.30 -8.96
C GLY A 104 -8.84 -2.00 -9.60
N ALA A 105 -9.39 -0.87 -9.18
CA ALA A 105 -9.02 0.45 -9.70
C ALA A 105 -7.57 0.89 -9.38
N ALA A 106 -6.88 0.20 -8.46
CA ALA A 106 -5.48 0.47 -8.12
C ALA A 106 -4.49 -0.45 -8.84
N ALA A 107 -4.93 -1.48 -9.56
CA ALA A 107 -4.09 -2.55 -10.12
C ALA A 107 -2.89 -2.02 -10.91
N ASP A 108 -3.10 -0.99 -11.76
CA ASP A 108 -2.06 -0.44 -12.64
C ASP A 108 -0.88 0.20 -11.89
N TYR A 109 -1.09 0.65 -10.65
CA TYR A 109 -0.05 1.37 -9.92
C TYR A 109 0.26 0.78 -8.52
N ALA A 110 -0.53 -0.19 -8.06
CA ALA A 110 -0.36 -0.82 -6.75
C ALA A 110 1.05 -1.43 -6.58
N GLY A 111 1.51 -2.19 -7.57
CA GLY A 111 2.82 -2.82 -7.56
C GLY A 111 3.98 -1.83 -7.50
N ILE A 112 3.95 -0.77 -8.32
CA ILE A 112 5.03 0.21 -8.32
C ILE A 112 5.06 1.06 -7.05
N GLN A 113 3.93 1.21 -6.36
CA GLN A 113 3.91 1.87 -5.05
C GLN A 113 4.50 0.94 -3.98
N GLN A 114 4.22 -0.35 -4.03
CA GLN A 114 4.75 -1.34 -3.09
C GLN A 114 6.27 -1.48 -3.21
N PHE A 115 6.76 -1.71 -4.43
CA PHE A 115 8.14 -2.14 -4.68
C PHE A 115 9.04 -1.01 -5.19
N GLY A 116 8.46 0.13 -5.56
CA GLY A 116 9.20 1.18 -6.27
C GLY A 116 9.46 0.82 -7.72
N GLY A 117 10.16 1.68 -8.42
CA GLY A 117 10.55 1.40 -9.79
C GLY A 117 10.86 2.65 -10.62
N GLU A 118 11.03 2.45 -11.90
CA GLU A 118 11.33 3.51 -12.86
C GLU A 118 10.31 3.47 -14.01
N ILE A 119 9.75 4.63 -14.33
CA ILE A 119 8.89 4.81 -15.49
C ILE A 119 9.66 5.60 -16.53
N LYS A 120 10.04 4.96 -17.62
CA LYS A 120 10.66 5.61 -18.76
C LYS A 120 9.60 6.31 -19.61
N ARG A 121 9.79 7.57 -19.90
CA ARG A 121 8.96 8.37 -20.81
C ARG A 121 9.74 8.65 -22.08
N ALA A 122 9.21 8.19 -23.19
CA ALA A 122 9.81 8.49 -24.51
C ALA A 122 9.78 10.00 -24.79
N ALA A 123 10.70 10.44 -25.64
CA ALA A 123 10.67 11.81 -26.16
C ALA A 123 9.34 12.08 -26.88
N TYR A 124 8.81 13.28 -26.69
CA TYR A 124 7.58 13.70 -27.35
C TYR A 124 7.61 15.18 -27.69
N SER A 125 6.88 15.56 -28.74
CA SER A 125 6.67 16.95 -29.07
C SER A 125 5.36 17.44 -28.46
N THR A 126 5.38 18.59 -27.84
CA THR A 126 4.20 19.23 -27.28
C THR A 126 4.01 20.63 -27.84
N LYS A 127 2.75 20.99 -28.08
CA LYS A 127 2.38 22.32 -28.51
C LYS A 127 2.16 23.22 -27.31
N VAL A 128 2.95 24.27 -27.22
CA VAL A 128 2.81 25.29 -26.17
C VAL A 128 2.15 26.52 -26.74
N ARG A 129 1.09 26.98 -26.07
CA ARG A 129 0.38 28.22 -26.40
C ARG A 129 0.62 29.25 -25.31
N LEU A 130 1.19 30.38 -25.71
CA LEU A 130 1.52 31.49 -24.83
C LEU A 130 0.67 32.71 -25.18
N ARG A 131 0.13 33.42 -24.19
CA ARG A 131 -0.67 34.62 -24.39
C ARG A 131 0.15 35.76 -24.95
N THR A 132 -0.45 36.51 -25.89
CA THR A 132 0.13 37.73 -26.45
C THR A 132 -0.79 38.92 -26.20
N ASP A 133 -0.18 40.09 -26.24
CA ASP A 133 -0.91 41.35 -26.30
C ASP A 133 -1.43 41.64 -27.72
N ALA A 134 -2.00 42.84 -27.93
CA ALA A 134 -2.53 43.26 -29.23
C ALA A 134 -1.43 43.45 -30.27
N LYS A 135 -0.17 43.64 -29.85
CA LYS A 135 1.00 43.84 -30.71
C LYS A 135 1.77 42.52 -30.96
N GLY A 136 1.28 41.38 -30.44
CA GLY A 136 1.93 40.07 -30.58
C GLY A 136 3.06 39.80 -29.56
N ASN A 137 3.32 40.67 -28.60
CA ASN A 137 4.34 40.45 -27.58
C ASN A 137 3.81 39.47 -26.52
N LEU A 138 4.70 38.63 -25.99
CA LEU A 138 4.35 37.68 -24.94
C LEU A 138 3.96 38.39 -23.63
N LEU A 139 2.79 38.09 -23.12
CA LEU A 139 2.40 38.50 -21.77
C LEU A 139 3.23 37.76 -20.73
N ARG A 140 3.70 38.50 -19.73
CA ARG A 140 4.55 37.98 -18.65
C ARG A 140 3.75 37.78 -17.38
N GLN A 141 4.19 36.84 -16.55
CA GLN A 141 3.52 36.57 -15.27
C GLN A 141 3.73 37.74 -14.30
N ALA A 142 2.67 38.06 -13.54
CA ALA A 142 2.77 39.00 -12.44
C ALA A 142 3.80 38.50 -11.41
N GLY A 143 4.80 39.33 -11.10
CA GLY A 143 5.86 38.97 -10.17
C GLY A 143 7.08 38.24 -10.79
N ASN A 144 6.99 37.73 -12.02
CA ASN A 144 8.15 37.13 -12.70
C ASN A 144 8.16 37.46 -14.21
N ARG A 145 8.89 38.48 -14.58
CA ARG A 145 8.98 38.95 -15.96
C ARG A 145 9.69 37.98 -16.92
N ASN A 146 10.40 36.98 -16.41
CA ASN A 146 11.07 35.97 -17.22
C ASN A 146 10.13 34.86 -17.68
N LEU A 147 8.96 34.71 -17.03
CA LEU A 147 8.00 33.69 -17.35
C LEU A 147 6.82 34.23 -18.18
N ALA A 148 6.53 33.57 -19.28
CA ALA A 148 5.38 33.87 -20.10
C ALA A 148 4.07 33.27 -19.49
N VAL A 149 2.94 33.86 -19.86
CA VAL A 149 1.61 33.35 -19.44
C VAL A 149 1.09 32.32 -20.44
N PHE A 150 0.73 31.14 -19.97
CA PHE A 150 0.10 30.12 -20.82
C PHE A 150 -1.29 30.57 -21.30
N ALA A 151 -1.59 30.26 -22.54
CA ALA A 151 -2.90 30.52 -23.13
C ALA A 151 -3.80 29.28 -22.95
N ARG A 152 -5.07 29.52 -22.61
CA ARG A 152 -6.15 28.53 -22.69
C ARG A 152 -6.72 28.52 -24.11
N ASP A 153 -7.47 27.49 -24.49
CA ASP A 153 -8.09 27.40 -25.81
C ASP A 153 -9.06 28.54 -26.11
N SER A 154 -9.70 29.08 -25.08
CA SER A 154 -10.56 30.25 -25.19
C SER A 154 -9.84 31.57 -25.51
N HIS A 155 -8.53 31.62 -25.38
CA HIS A 155 -7.78 32.86 -25.65
C HIS A 155 -7.51 33.02 -27.16
N LYS A 156 -8.12 34.03 -27.76
CA LYS A 156 -7.99 34.34 -29.19
C LYS A 156 -6.59 34.83 -29.58
N ARG A 157 -5.86 35.50 -28.64
CA ARG A 157 -4.51 36.01 -28.88
C ARG A 157 -3.50 35.11 -28.19
N ALA A 158 -2.91 34.21 -28.95
CA ALA A 158 -1.87 33.29 -28.48
C ALA A 158 -0.83 33.03 -29.57
N ARG A 159 0.40 32.93 -29.16
CA ARG A 159 1.51 32.45 -29.97
C ARG A 159 1.67 30.96 -29.68
N GLU A 160 1.69 30.15 -30.72
CA GLU A 160 1.91 28.72 -30.64
C GLU A 160 3.32 28.36 -31.05
N SER A 161 3.93 27.45 -30.34
CA SER A 161 5.25 26.90 -30.67
C SER A 161 5.30 25.43 -30.29
N TRP A 162 6.00 24.63 -31.08
CA TRP A 162 6.30 23.25 -30.76
C TRP A 162 7.57 23.17 -29.92
N HIS A 163 7.54 22.38 -28.88
CA HIS A 163 8.66 22.10 -28.03
C HIS A 163 8.88 20.59 -27.96
N GLU A 164 10.11 20.19 -28.13
CA GLU A 164 10.52 18.80 -27.94
C GLU A 164 10.93 18.61 -26.50
N VAL A 165 10.37 17.59 -25.88
CA VAL A 165 10.75 17.09 -24.57
C VAL A 165 11.53 15.80 -24.80
N GLY A 166 12.81 15.78 -24.44
CA GLY A 166 13.65 14.58 -24.53
C GLY A 166 13.11 13.45 -23.66
N GLU A 167 13.61 12.26 -23.88
CA GLU A 167 13.29 11.13 -23.01
C GLU A 167 13.72 11.42 -21.57
N TYR A 168 12.96 10.94 -20.62
CA TYR A 168 13.28 11.06 -19.20
C TYR A 168 12.73 9.88 -18.38
N THR A 169 13.35 9.64 -17.24
CA THR A 169 12.97 8.59 -16.33
C THR A 169 12.41 9.17 -15.04
N ILE A 170 11.24 8.69 -14.63
CA ILE A 170 10.63 9.02 -13.33
C ILE A 170 10.97 7.90 -12.38
N LYS A 171 11.68 8.20 -11.30
CA LYS A 171 11.95 7.25 -10.20
C LYS A 171 10.86 7.34 -9.15
N ILE A 172 10.23 6.21 -8.88
CA ILE A 172 9.21 6.08 -7.85
C ILE A 172 9.81 5.30 -6.68
N PRO A 173 9.94 5.92 -5.49
CA PRO A 173 10.47 5.22 -4.33
C PRO A 173 9.48 4.15 -3.87
N ALA A 174 10.00 3.01 -3.40
CA ALA A 174 9.20 1.98 -2.76
C ALA A 174 8.51 2.55 -1.51
N ARG A 175 7.24 2.19 -1.34
CA ARG A 175 6.42 2.50 -0.17
C ARG A 175 5.64 1.27 0.20
N PRO A 176 6.28 0.29 0.86
CA PRO A 176 5.64 -0.96 1.23
C PRO A 176 4.44 -0.69 2.12
N TYR A 177 3.24 -0.80 1.56
CA TYR A 177 1.98 -0.63 2.29
C TYR A 177 1.37 -1.97 2.69
N LEU A 178 1.61 -3.03 1.92
CA LEU A 178 1.28 -4.39 2.31
C LEU A 178 2.23 -4.88 3.43
N PRO A 179 1.87 -5.92 4.18
CA PRO A 179 2.61 -6.36 5.36
C PRO A 179 3.92 -7.09 5.03
N PHE A 180 4.52 -6.78 3.91
CA PHE A 180 5.81 -7.30 3.48
C PHE A 180 6.61 -6.23 2.74
N SER A 181 7.92 -6.39 2.71
CA SER A 181 8.90 -5.51 2.07
C SER A 181 9.90 -6.34 1.26
N GLY A 182 10.89 -5.70 0.68
CA GLY A 182 11.88 -6.37 -0.16
C GLY A 182 11.50 -6.39 -1.65
N PRO A 183 12.29 -7.03 -2.49
CA PRO A 183 12.03 -7.11 -3.93
C PRO A 183 10.87 -8.09 -4.22
N PRO A 184 10.21 -7.96 -5.39
CA PRO A 184 9.05 -8.79 -5.73
C PRO A 184 9.31 -10.30 -5.77
N ASP A 185 10.54 -10.70 -6.08
CA ASP A 185 11.00 -12.08 -6.17
C ASP A 185 11.46 -12.68 -4.84
N ALA A 186 11.67 -11.85 -3.81
CA ALA A 186 12.05 -12.26 -2.47
C ALA A 186 11.41 -11.36 -1.40
N PRO A 187 10.06 -11.37 -1.27
CA PRO A 187 9.37 -10.57 -0.28
C PRO A 187 9.65 -11.10 1.13
N VAL A 188 9.80 -10.18 2.09
CA VAL A 188 10.03 -10.48 3.51
C VAL A 188 8.88 -9.89 4.32
N LEU A 189 8.31 -10.67 5.24
CA LEU A 189 7.29 -10.18 6.17
C LEU A 189 7.85 -9.04 7.02
N GLN A 190 7.01 -8.06 7.30
CA GLN A 190 7.33 -7.02 8.26
C GLN A 190 7.27 -7.58 9.69
N PRO A 191 8.10 -7.11 10.62
CA PRO A 191 8.11 -7.60 12.01
C PRO A 191 6.74 -7.52 12.70
N GLU A 192 5.95 -6.49 12.38
CA GLU A 192 4.59 -6.32 12.90
C GLU A 192 3.65 -7.42 12.37
N ALA A 193 3.82 -7.82 11.11
CA ALA A 193 3.03 -8.90 10.52
C ALA A 193 3.41 -10.25 11.12
N GLU A 194 4.70 -10.51 11.27
CA GLU A 194 5.20 -11.73 11.92
C GLU A 194 4.67 -11.86 13.34
N THR A 195 4.78 -10.79 14.14
CA THR A 195 4.25 -10.76 15.52
C THR A 195 2.75 -11.04 15.54
N SER A 196 1.98 -10.35 14.69
CA SER A 196 0.52 -10.48 14.67
C SER A 196 0.08 -11.87 14.20
N ILE A 197 0.77 -12.47 13.23
CA ILE A 197 0.52 -13.86 12.81
C ILE A 197 0.80 -14.83 13.96
N MET A 198 1.91 -14.66 14.66
CA MET A 198 2.26 -15.54 15.79
C MET A 198 1.24 -15.45 16.92
N GLU A 199 0.67 -14.27 17.20
CA GLU A 199 -0.44 -14.13 18.17
C GLU A 199 -1.70 -14.85 17.72
N VAL A 200 -2.01 -14.84 16.41
CA VAL A 200 -3.15 -15.60 15.86
C VAL A 200 -2.93 -17.11 16.02
N VAL A 201 -1.73 -17.58 15.69
CA VAL A 201 -1.35 -19.00 15.84
C VAL A 201 -1.44 -19.44 17.30
N ASP A 202 -0.87 -18.67 18.24
CA ASP A 202 -0.92 -19.00 19.68
C ASP A 202 -2.37 -19.07 20.17
N ARG A 203 -3.21 -18.10 19.81
CA ARG A 203 -4.63 -18.07 20.16
C ARG A 203 -5.39 -19.26 19.58
N PHE A 204 -5.11 -19.64 18.33
CA PHE A 204 -5.72 -20.82 17.69
C PHE A 204 -5.34 -22.09 18.44
N LEU A 205 -4.06 -22.29 18.74
CA LEU A 205 -3.57 -23.46 19.47
C LEU A 205 -4.16 -23.53 20.87
N ARG A 206 -4.18 -22.44 21.65
CA ARG A 206 -4.79 -22.41 22.98
C ARG A 206 -6.25 -22.84 22.94
N ARG A 207 -7.04 -22.32 22.01
CA ARG A 207 -8.45 -22.72 21.84
C ARG A 207 -8.59 -24.21 21.50
N SER A 208 -7.72 -24.72 20.62
CA SER A 208 -7.72 -26.13 20.21
C SER A 208 -7.40 -27.06 21.38
N PHE A 209 -6.52 -26.66 22.29
CA PHE A 209 -6.21 -27.40 23.51
C PHE A 209 -7.17 -27.13 24.67
N GLY A 210 -8.18 -26.25 24.50
CA GLY A 210 -9.19 -25.97 25.51
C GLY A 210 -8.67 -25.10 26.67
N GLN A 211 -7.77 -24.18 26.39
CA GLN A 211 -7.28 -23.17 27.34
C GLN A 211 -7.91 -21.80 27.06
#